data_165b2380f8590e298fadb22be5b2cd11
#
_entry.id   165b2380f8590e298fadb22be5b2cd11
#
_cell.length_a   1.000
_cell.length_b   1.000
_cell.length_c   1.000
_cell.angle_alpha   90.00
_cell.angle_beta   90.00
_cell.angle_gamma   90.00
#
_symmetry.space_group_name_H-M   'P 1'
#
loop_
_entity.id
_entity.type
_entity.pdbx_description
1 polymer ?
#
loop_
_entity_poly.entity_id
_entity_poly.type
_entity_poly.pdbx_seq_one_letter_code
_entity_poly.pdbx_strand_id
1 'polypeptide(L)'
;FPKEEDQDAVAETAGFADADEMMSEISAAARTIAWVSDETWSRHGRVGDGRPVRLAPGINIVEGDVEVDNDVDLVHDPTIVLRVAHASARSGHRIGRHTLQRFAHEMPDWPDRWPPGAVDELVALLLEGHRAIPVLESLDQHSLIERIFPEWAPVRAKPQRNAYHRFTVDRHLWEAAANSAQLAERVQRPDLLVLGALLHDIGKGMPGDHTYVGM
;
A
#
# COMPACT_ATOMS: atom_id res chain seq x y z
N PHE A 1 12.91 8.23 -25.46
CA PHE A 1 11.58 8.67 -25.00
C PHE A 1 11.14 9.87 -25.85
N PRO A 2 9.84 9.98 -26.24
CA PRO A 2 9.31 11.16 -26.91
C PRO A 2 9.59 12.41 -26.07
N LYS A 3 9.72 13.57 -26.73
CA LYS A 3 9.83 14.84 -26.01
C LYS A 3 8.56 15.10 -25.23
N GLU A 4 8.64 15.94 -24.19
CA GLU A 4 7.51 16.26 -23.32
C GLU A 4 6.30 16.81 -24.11
N GLU A 5 6.56 17.69 -25.09
CA GLU A 5 5.55 18.22 -26.03
C GLU A 5 4.85 17.13 -26.88
N ASP A 6 5.56 16.06 -27.22
CA ASP A 6 4.99 14.93 -27.97
C ASP A 6 4.08 14.06 -27.07
N GLN A 7 4.36 14.00 -25.76
CA GLN A 7 3.55 13.22 -24.79
C GLN A 7 2.20 13.87 -24.54
N ASP A 8 2.14 15.21 -24.41
CA ASP A 8 0.87 15.94 -24.24
C ASP A 8 -0.03 15.79 -25.46
N ALA A 9 0.53 15.86 -26.69
CA ALA A 9 -0.24 15.63 -27.91
C ALA A 9 -0.81 14.20 -28.02
N VAL A 10 -0.07 13.21 -27.54
CA VAL A 10 -0.56 11.81 -27.45
C VAL A 10 -1.66 11.69 -26.41
N ALA A 11 -1.50 12.31 -25.26
CA ALA A 11 -2.49 12.30 -24.18
C ALA A 11 -3.82 12.92 -24.63
N GLU A 12 -3.78 14.08 -25.27
CA GLU A 12 -4.95 14.75 -25.84
C GLU A 12 -5.66 13.85 -26.88
N THR A 13 -4.90 13.22 -27.76
CA THR A 13 -5.44 12.28 -28.77
C THR A 13 -6.12 11.08 -28.13
N ALA A 14 -5.59 10.62 -26.98
CA ALA A 14 -6.14 9.50 -26.22
C ALA A 14 -7.29 9.91 -25.28
N GLY A 15 -7.64 11.20 -25.18
CA GLY A 15 -8.75 11.71 -24.39
C GLY A 15 -8.39 12.07 -22.93
N PHE A 16 -7.11 12.24 -22.62
CA PHE A 16 -6.63 12.69 -21.32
C PHE A 16 -6.37 14.20 -21.32
N ALA A 17 -6.42 14.82 -20.14
CA ALA A 17 -6.19 16.24 -19.98
C ALA A 17 -4.72 16.64 -20.25
N ASP A 18 -3.79 15.79 -19.84
CA ASP A 18 -2.35 15.96 -20.02
C ASP A 18 -1.59 14.62 -19.95
N ALA A 19 -0.29 14.68 -20.18
CA ALA A 19 0.57 13.51 -20.14
C ALA A 19 0.69 12.89 -18.73
N ASP A 20 0.56 13.68 -17.67
CA ASP A 20 0.62 13.18 -16.29
C ASP A 20 -0.61 12.33 -15.95
N GLU A 21 -1.81 12.78 -16.35
CA GLU A 21 -3.03 12.00 -16.20
C GLU A 21 -2.93 10.68 -16.97
N MET A 22 -2.52 10.75 -18.24
CA MET A 22 -2.34 9.54 -19.08
C MET A 22 -1.35 8.56 -18.44
N MET A 23 -0.19 9.03 -18.00
CA MET A 23 0.84 8.19 -17.41
C MET A 23 0.44 7.64 -16.04
N SER A 24 -0.38 8.37 -15.29
CA SER A 24 -0.96 7.91 -14.03
C SER A 24 -1.90 6.71 -14.28
N GLU A 25 -2.81 6.82 -15.23
CA GLU A 25 -3.73 5.76 -15.61
C GLU A 25 -2.99 4.51 -16.15
N ILE A 26 -1.99 4.71 -17.01
CA ILE A 26 -1.15 3.62 -17.51
C ILE A 26 -0.42 2.92 -16.35
N SER A 27 0.12 3.69 -15.40
CA SER A 27 0.84 3.16 -14.25
C SER A 27 -0.09 2.36 -13.33
N ALA A 28 -1.29 2.89 -13.05
CA ALA A 28 -2.31 2.21 -12.26
C ALA A 28 -2.76 0.90 -12.94
N ALA A 29 -3.03 0.94 -14.24
CA ALA A 29 -3.44 -0.24 -15.00
C ALA A 29 -2.32 -1.31 -15.03
N ALA A 30 -1.07 -0.92 -15.26
CA ALA A 30 0.07 -1.82 -15.24
C ALA A 30 0.26 -2.51 -13.87
N ARG A 31 0.11 -1.76 -12.77
CA ARG A 31 0.15 -2.30 -11.41
C ARG A 31 -0.97 -3.30 -11.16
N THR A 32 -2.20 -2.97 -11.58
CA THR A 32 -3.35 -3.87 -11.46
C THR A 32 -3.12 -5.18 -12.23
N ILE A 33 -2.62 -5.09 -13.47
CA ILE A 33 -2.31 -6.29 -14.28
C ILE A 33 -1.24 -7.14 -13.60
N ALA A 34 -0.16 -6.51 -13.11
CA ALA A 34 0.91 -7.22 -12.40
C ALA A 34 0.37 -7.90 -11.13
N TRP A 35 -0.41 -7.17 -10.32
CA TRP A 35 -1.00 -7.70 -9.09
C TRP A 35 -1.96 -8.87 -9.37
N VAL A 36 -2.87 -8.75 -10.34
CA VAL A 36 -3.80 -9.83 -10.74
C VAL A 36 -3.04 -11.05 -11.25
N SER A 37 -2.00 -10.83 -12.03
CA SER A 37 -1.14 -11.90 -12.53
C SER A 37 -0.47 -12.65 -11.37
N ASP A 38 0.20 -11.94 -10.48
CA ASP A 38 0.87 -12.51 -9.31
C ASP A 38 -0.11 -13.23 -8.38
N GLU A 39 -1.30 -12.66 -8.18
CA GLU A 39 -2.40 -13.25 -7.41
C GLU A 39 -2.84 -14.59 -8.02
N THR A 40 -2.99 -14.63 -9.33
CA THR A 40 -3.41 -15.85 -10.06
C THR A 40 -2.35 -16.94 -9.97
N TRP A 41 -1.09 -16.59 -10.23
CA TRP A 41 0.01 -17.56 -10.18
C TRP A 41 0.27 -18.07 -8.77
N SER A 42 0.13 -17.21 -7.75
CA SER A 42 0.35 -17.61 -6.36
C SER A 42 -0.61 -18.69 -5.87
N ARG A 43 -1.78 -18.82 -6.49
CA ARG A 43 -2.79 -19.85 -6.16
C ARG A 43 -2.57 -21.15 -6.90
N HIS A 44 -1.84 -21.12 -8.01
CA HIS A 44 -1.59 -22.31 -8.82
C HIS A 44 -0.63 -23.27 -8.07
N GLY A 45 -1.10 -24.48 -7.78
CA GLY A 45 -0.28 -25.50 -7.14
C GLY A 45 -0.19 -25.46 -5.61
N ARG A 46 -0.90 -24.54 -4.93
CA ARG A 46 -0.99 -24.58 -3.46
C ARG A 46 -1.88 -25.76 -3.03
N VAL A 47 -1.27 -26.71 -2.34
CA VAL A 47 -1.96 -27.76 -1.59
C VAL A 47 -1.74 -27.43 -0.13
N GLY A 48 -2.70 -26.72 0.48
CA GLY A 48 -2.71 -26.50 1.93
C GLY A 48 -3.03 -27.82 2.65
N ASP A 49 -2.45 -28.04 3.82
CA ASP A 49 -2.79 -29.17 4.69
C ASP A 49 -4.15 -29.00 5.39
N GLY A 50 -4.87 -27.94 5.07
CA GLY A 50 -6.23 -27.65 5.52
C GLY A 50 -6.34 -27.25 7.02
N ARG A 51 -5.23 -27.18 7.76
CA ARG A 51 -5.26 -26.78 9.16
C ARG A 51 -4.93 -25.30 9.31
N PRO A 52 -5.82 -24.50 9.92
CA PRO A 52 -5.52 -23.10 10.21
C PRO A 52 -4.32 -22.98 11.17
N VAL A 53 -3.40 -22.08 10.86
CA VAL A 53 -2.28 -21.70 11.74
C VAL A 53 -2.55 -20.31 12.30
N ARG A 54 -2.71 -20.20 13.60
CA ARG A 54 -3.00 -18.94 14.27
C ARG A 54 -1.77 -18.03 14.30
N LEU A 55 -1.91 -16.82 13.79
CA LEU A 55 -0.88 -15.76 13.82
C LEU A 55 -1.10 -14.79 14.98
N ALA A 56 -2.35 -14.37 15.18
CA ALA A 56 -2.79 -13.45 16.23
C ALA A 56 -4.28 -13.68 16.54
N PRO A 57 -4.85 -13.05 17.59
CA PRO A 57 -6.28 -13.12 17.83
C PRO A 57 -7.10 -12.72 16.60
N GLY A 58 -7.95 -13.61 16.11
CA GLY A 58 -8.78 -13.40 14.93
C GLY A 58 -8.05 -13.42 13.58
N ILE A 59 -6.75 -13.77 13.55
CA ILE A 59 -5.92 -13.78 12.33
C ILE A 59 -5.25 -15.15 12.20
N ASN A 60 -5.53 -15.85 11.10
CA ASN A 60 -5.00 -17.18 10.84
C ASN A 60 -4.44 -17.30 9.42
N ILE A 61 -3.56 -18.27 9.21
CA ILE A 61 -3.24 -18.75 7.86
C ILE A 61 -4.22 -19.88 7.55
N VAL A 62 -4.97 -19.73 6.47
CA VAL A 62 -5.91 -20.73 5.97
C VAL A 62 -5.57 -20.99 4.49
N GLU A 63 -5.29 -22.24 4.15
CA GLU A 63 -4.90 -22.62 2.77
C GLU A 63 -3.73 -21.82 2.17
N GLY A 64 -2.85 -21.31 3.06
CA GLY A 64 -1.67 -20.55 2.67
C GLY A 64 -1.90 -19.04 2.51
N ASP A 65 -3.08 -18.54 2.81
CA ASP A 65 -3.39 -17.11 2.85
C ASP A 65 -3.72 -16.65 4.28
N VAL A 66 -3.42 -15.40 4.59
CA VAL A 66 -3.80 -14.78 5.87
C VAL A 66 -5.25 -14.37 5.79
N GLU A 67 -6.06 -14.95 6.66
CA GLU A 67 -7.50 -14.70 6.75
C GLU A 67 -7.87 -14.16 8.12
N VAL A 68 -8.89 -13.31 8.13
CA VAL A 68 -9.53 -12.82 9.36
C VAL A 68 -10.74 -13.69 9.69
N ASP A 69 -10.90 -14.05 10.98
CA ASP A 69 -12.06 -14.83 11.41
C ASP A 69 -13.37 -14.09 11.12
N ASN A 70 -14.41 -14.83 10.77
CA ASN A 70 -15.71 -14.24 10.38
C ASN A 70 -16.41 -13.50 11.53
N ASP A 71 -16.10 -13.82 12.78
CA ASP A 71 -16.66 -13.21 13.97
C ASP A 71 -15.92 -11.95 14.44
N VAL A 72 -14.82 -11.58 13.76
CA VAL A 72 -14.11 -10.32 14.04
C VAL A 72 -14.97 -9.14 13.60
N ASP A 73 -15.21 -8.24 14.54
CA ASP A 73 -15.98 -7.02 14.33
C ASP A 73 -15.10 -5.92 13.67
N LEU A 74 -15.25 -5.77 12.35
CA LEU A 74 -14.49 -4.80 11.57
C LEU A 74 -14.94 -3.36 11.83
N VAL A 75 -16.18 -3.17 12.30
CA VAL A 75 -16.76 -1.84 12.52
C VAL A 75 -16.19 -1.21 13.79
N HIS A 76 -16.06 -1.99 14.87
CA HIS A 76 -15.58 -1.51 16.15
C HIS A 76 -14.05 -1.63 16.31
N ASP A 77 -13.40 -2.39 15.43
CA ASP A 77 -11.94 -2.53 15.43
C ASP A 77 -11.35 -2.35 14.02
N PRO A 78 -11.36 -1.12 13.49
CA PRO A 78 -10.79 -0.86 12.16
C PRO A 78 -9.27 -1.11 12.10
N THR A 79 -8.56 -1.14 13.24
CA THR A 79 -7.11 -1.40 13.29
C THR A 79 -6.75 -2.82 12.85
N ILE A 80 -7.72 -3.72 12.77
CA ILE A 80 -7.51 -5.10 12.31
C ILE A 80 -6.88 -5.15 10.91
N VAL A 81 -7.18 -4.20 10.03
CA VAL A 81 -6.58 -4.15 8.69
C VAL A 81 -5.05 -4.02 8.76
N LEU A 82 -4.55 -3.16 9.65
CA LEU A 82 -3.10 -2.97 9.85
C LEU A 82 -2.47 -4.19 10.53
N ARG A 83 -3.15 -4.81 11.49
CA ARG A 83 -2.67 -6.06 12.12
C ARG A 83 -2.61 -7.22 11.13
N VAL A 84 -3.60 -7.36 10.27
CA VAL A 84 -3.58 -8.38 9.20
C VAL A 84 -2.46 -8.09 8.20
N ALA A 85 -2.28 -6.82 7.82
CA ALA A 85 -1.21 -6.41 6.94
C ALA A 85 0.18 -6.73 7.54
N HIS A 86 0.40 -6.38 8.81
CA HIS A 86 1.64 -6.72 9.51
C HIS A 86 1.85 -8.24 9.62
N ALA A 87 0.82 -8.99 10.01
CA ALA A 87 0.89 -10.45 10.09
C ALA A 87 1.21 -11.09 8.73
N SER A 88 0.65 -10.56 7.64
CA SER A 88 0.92 -10.97 6.27
C SER A 88 2.39 -10.72 5.88
N ALA A 89 2.87 -9.49 6.05
CA ALA A 89 4.27 -9.14 5.75
C ALA A 89 5.27 -9.99 6.56
N ARG A 90 4.99 -10.18 7.86
CA ARG A 90 5.84 -10.93 8.78
C ARG A 90 5.89 -12.42 8.46
N SER A 91 4.75 -13.02 8.14
CA SER A 91 4.65 -14.46 7.84
C SER A 91 5.06 -14.80 6.42
N GLY A 92 5.11 -13.80 5.50
CA GLY A 92 5.36 -14.01 4.08
C GLY A 92 4.19 -14.64 3.32
N HIS A 93 3.00 -14.69 3.95
CA HIS A 93 1.77 -15.17 3.32
C HIS A 93 0.93 -13.98 2.87
N ARG A 94 0.23 -14.10 1.73
CA ARG A 94 -0.64 -13.03 1.20
C ARG A 94 -1.89 -12.91 2.04
N ILE A 95 -2.50 -11.73 2.04
CA ILE A 95 -3.86 -11.56 2.58
C ILE A 95 -4.84 -12.24 1.63
N GLY A 96 -5.70 -13.09 2.17
CA GLY A 96 -6.70 -13.80 1.39
C GLY A 96 -7.72 -12.85 0.75
N ARG A 97 -8.21 -13.25 -0.43
CA ARG A 97 -9.19 -12.44 -1.18
C ARG A 97 -10.46 -12.17 -0.37
N HIS A 98 -10.92 -13.16 0.36
CA HIS A 98 -12.12 -13.01 1.19
C HIS A 98 -11.92 -11.91 2.25
N THR A 99 -10.78 -11.91 2.94
CA THR A 99 -10.42 -10.88 3.93
C THR A 99 -10.31 -9.50 3.28
N LEU A 100 -9.64 -9.38 2.12
CA LEU A 100 -9.55 -8.10 1.40
C LEU A 100 -10.91 -7.56 0.96
N GLN A 101 -11.80 -8.43 0.47
CA GLN A 101 -13.17 -8.07 0.10
C GLN A 101 -13.98 -7.64 1.33
N ARG A 102 -13.86 -8.34 2.44
CA ARG A 102 -14.51 -7.93 3.70
C ARG A 102 -14.04 -6.55 4.13
N PHE A 103 -12.73 -6.29 4.12
CA PHE A 103 -12.21 -4.96 4.44
C PHE A 103 -12.76 -3.88 3.51
N ALA A 104 -12.79 -4.13 2.20
CA ALA A 104 -13.30 -3.17 1.24
C ALA A 104 -14.78 -2.83 1.44
N HIS A 105 -15.62 -3.81 1.86
CA HIS A 105 -17.06 -3.64 1.93
C HIS A 105 -17.62 -3.41 3.34
N GLU A 106 -16.99 -3.97 4.38
CA GLU A 106 -17.54 -3.97 5.74
C GLU A 106 -16.85 -2.97 6.68
N MET A 107 -15.60 -2.55 6.38
CA MET A 107 -14.92 -1.58 7.21
C MET A 107 -15.57 -0.20 7.12
N PRO A 108 -15.74 0.53 8.23
CA PRO A 108 -16.16 1.92 8.22
C PRO A 108 -15.08 2.81 7.60
N ASP A 109 -15.42 4.07 7.35
CA ASP A 109 -14.44 5.09 7.05
C ASP A 109 -13.45 5.22 8.21
N TRP A 110 -12.19 5.47 7.88
CA TRP A 110 -11.16 5.63 8.91
C TRP A 110 -11.46 6.88 9.74
N PRO A 111 -11.42 6.80 11.08
CA PRO A 111 -11.75 7.94 11.91
C PRO A 111 -10.66 9.03 11.81
N ASP A 112 -11.06 10.31 11.87
CA ASP A 112 -10.15 11.47 11.82
C ASP A 112 -9.02 11.36 12.84
N ARG A 113 -9.35 10.87 14.03
CA ARG A 113 -8.35 10.52 15.04
C ARG A 113 -8.00 9.05 14.93
N TRP A 114 -6.75 8.77 14.66
CA TRP A 114 -6.25 7.40 14.56
C TRP A 114 -6.57 6.60 15.83
N PRO A 115 -7.10 5.38 15.67
CA PRO A 115 -7.40 4.52 16.80
C PRO A 115 -6.14 4.20 17.61
N PRO A 116 -6.27 3.97 18.93
CA PRO A 116 -5.14 3.54 19.75
C PRO A 116 -4.46 2.30 19.19
N GLY A 117 -3.12 2.32 19.08
CA GLY A 117 -2.32 1.22 18.55
C GLY A 117 -2.22 1.17 17.01
N ALA A 118 -3.03 1.92 16.26
CA ALA A 118 -2.99 1.88 14.80
C ALA A 118 -1.66 2.36 14.22
N VAL A 119 -1.06 3.39 14.81
CA VAL A 119 0.27 3.88 14.41
C VAL A 119 1.33 2.82 14.71
N ASP A 120 1.24 2.12 15.84
CA ASP A 120 2.20 1.07 16.21
C ASP A 120 2.15 -0.09 15.22
N GLU A 121 0.95 -0.51 14.78
CA GLU A 121 0.77 -1.56 13.78
C GLU A 121 1.26 -1.12 12.39
N LEU A 122 1.03 0.14 12.00
CA LEU A 122 1.60 0.68 10.78
C LEU A 122 3.13 0.68 10.82
N VAL A 123 3.72 1.15 11.91
CA VAL A 123 5.18 1.14 12.10
C VAL A 123 5.71 -0.29 12.05
N ALA A 124 5.05 -1.23 12.71
CA ALA A 124 5.44 -2.64 12.69
C ALA A 124 5.38 -3.23 11.27
N LEU A 125 4.35 -2.90 10.49
CA LEU A 125 4.27 -3.26 9.07
C LEU A 125 5.44 -2.68 8.27
N LEU A 126 5.72 -1.37 8.41
CA LEU A 126 6.79 -0.70 7.66
C LEU A 126 8.17 -1.25 8.01
N LEU A 127 8.40 -1.64 9.26
CA LEU A 127 9.65 -2.25 9.72
C LEU A 127 9.90 -3.65 9.12
N GLU A 128 8.88 -4.30 8.55
CA GLU A 128 9.07 -5.51 7.75
C GLU A 128 9.81 -5.25 6.41
N GLY A 129 10.07 -3.98 6.08
CA GLY A 129 10.85 -3.56 4.93
C GLY A 129 10.20 -3.96 3.61
N HIS A 130 10.97 -4.53 2.70
CA HIS A 130 10.45 -4.91 1.38
C HIS A 130 9.33 -5.96 1.42
N ARG A 131 9.15 -6.69 2.53
CA ARG A 131 8.02 -7.61 2.71
C ARG A 131 6.68 -6.88 2.88
N ALA A 132 6.72 -5.62 3.33
CA ALA A 132 5.52 -4.79 3.43
C ALA A 132 4.98 -4.37 2.05
N ILE A 133 5.83 -4.22 1.03
CA ILE A 133 5.44 -3.67 -0.28
C ILE A 133 4.33 -4.48 -0.97
N PRO A 134 4.41 -5.80 -1.12
CA PRO A 134 3.33 -6.58 -1.72
C PRO A 134 2.02 -6.49 -0.94
N VAL A 135 2.10 -6.32 0.37
CA VAL A 135 0.94 -6.16 1.25
C VAL A 135 0.28 -4.80 1.05
N LEU A 136 1.08 -3.71 1.05
CA LEU A 136 0.62 -2.36 0.74
C LEU A 136 -0.01 -2.30 -0.65
N GLU A 137 0.59 -2.96 -1.65
CA GLU A 137 0.00 -3.10 -2.98
C GLU A 137 -1.37 -3.77 -2.94
N SER A 138 -1.53 -4.87 -2.19
CA SER A 138 -2.81 -5.55 -2.05
C SER A 138 -3.88 -4.67 -1.39
N LEU A 139 -3.51 -3.88 -0.39
CA LEU A 139 -4.40 -2.91 0.24
C LEU A 139 -4.78 -1.78 -0.74
N ASP A 140 -3.82 -1.28 -1.52
CA ASP A 140 -4.04 -0.22 -2.52
C ASP A 140 -5.00 -0.67 -3.62
N GLN A 141 -4.85 -1.91 -4.13
CA GLN A 141 -5.75 -2.48 -5.14
C GLN A 141 -7.21 -2.63 -4.66
N HIS A 142 -7.44 -2.55 -3.35
CA HIS A 142 -8.77 -2.57 -2.73
C HIS A 142 -9.17 -1.21 -2.14
N SER A 143 -8.48 -0.12 -2.52
CA SER A 143 -8.71 1.26 -2.05
C SER A 143 -8.62 1.43 -0.53
N LEU A 144 -7.95 0.51 0.16
CA LEU A 144 -7.82 0.55 1.62
C LEU A 144 -6.75 1.55 2.06
N ILE A 145 -5.70 1.77 1.26
CA ILE A 145 -4.67 2.75 1.58
C ILE A 145 -5.27 4.16 1.63
N GLU A 146 -6.05 4.56 0.63
CA GLU A 146 -6.69 5.88 0.58
C GLU A 146 -7.74 6.07 1.70
N ARG A 147 -8.38 4.99 2.15
CA ARG A 147 -9.31 5.05 3.29
C ARG A 147 -8.60 5.26 4.61
N ILE A 148 -7.39 4.71 4.79
CA ILE A 148 -6.56 4.87 5.99
C ILE A 148 -5.82 6.22 5.96
N PHE A 149 -5.38 6.63 4.77
CA PHE A 149 -4.65 7.87 4.49
C PHE A 149 -5.29 8.61 3.31
N PRO A 150 -6.28 9.45 3.53
CA PRO A 150 -6.90 10.23 2.45
C PRO A 150 -5.88 11.09 1.67
N GLU A 151 -4.80 11.53 2.33
CA GLU A 151 -3.69 12.27 1.74
C GLU A 151 -2.89 11.46 0.71
N TRP A 152 -3.12 10.15 0.65
CA TRP A 152 -2.47 9.26 -0.33
C TRP A 152 -3.05 9.40 -1.73
N ALA A 153 -4.33 9.72 -1.85
CA ALA A 153 -5.03 9.81 -3.14
C ALA A 153 -4.31 10.69 -4.18
N PRO A 154 -3.80 11.90 -3.85
CA PRO A 154 -3.10 12.74 -4.82
C PRO A 154 -1.73 12.21 -5.28
N VAL A 155 -1.11 11.29 -4.56
CA VAL A 155 0.20 10.71 -4.92
C VAL A 155 0.08 9.31 -5.54
N ARG A 156 -1.09 8.70 -5.45
CA ARG A 156 -1.36 7.37 -6.00
C ARG A 156 -1.12 7.32 -7.50
N ALA A 157 -0.28 6.38 -7.92
CA ALA A 157 0.14 6.18 -9.31
C ALA A 157 0.71 7.44 -10.00
N LYS A 158 0.98 8.53 -9.27
CA LYS A 158 1.46 9.79 -9.84
C LYS A 158 2.85 9.62 -10.47
N PRO A 159 3.02 9.94 -11.77
CA PRO A 159 4.30 9.83 -12.43
C PRO A 159 5.32 10.83 -11.88
N GLN A 160 6.59 10.49 -11.96
CA GLN A 160 7.69 11.39 -11.66
C GLN A 160 8.49 11.65 -12.94
N ARG A 161 8.52 12.91 -13.40
CA ARG A 161 9.18 13.29 -14.66
C ARG A 161 10.70 13.36 -14.57
N ASN A 162 11.27 13.32 -13.37
CA ASN A 162 12.72 13.34 -13.20
C ASN A 162 13.31 11.98 -13.57
N ALA A 163 14.30 11.98 -14.46
CA ALA A 163 15.00 10.79 -14.95
C ALA A 163 15.64 9.90 -13.83
N TYR A 164 15.84 10.44 -12.64
CA TYR A 164 16.35 9.70 -11.49
C TYR A 164 15.27 8.89 -10.75
N HIS A 165 13.98 9.16 -11.00
CA HIS A 165 12.89 8.45 -10.33
C HIS A 165 12.40 7.29 -11.20
N ARG A 166 12.56 6.09 -10.69
CA ARG A 166 12.16 4.84 -11.36
C ARG A 166 10.70 4.50 -11.13
N PHE A 167 10.10 5.05 -10.08
CA PHE A 167 8.78 4.68 -9.58
C PHE A 167 7.83 5.88 -9.58
N THR A 168 6.53 5.62 -9.56
CA THR A 168 5.51 6.60 -9.18
C THR A 168 5.75 7.13 -7.77
N VAL A 169 5.15 8.28 -7.42
CA VAL A 169 5.37 8.92 -6.10
C VAL A 169 5.03 7.96 -4.97
N ASP A 170 3.84 7.37 -4.98
CA ASP A 170 3.38 6.41 -3.97
C ASP A 170 4.32 5.20 -3.84
N ARG A 171 4.72 4.59 -4.95
CA ARG A 171 5.65 3.47 -4.94
C ARG A 171 7.03 3.89 -4.43
N HIS A 172 7.51 5.08 -4.78
CA HIS A 172 8.74 5.64 -4.25
C HIS A 172 8.70 5.78 -2.72
N LEU A 173 7.58 6.24 -2.16
CA LEU A 173 7.39 6.36 -0.72
C LEU A 173 7.45 5.00 -0.01
N TRP A 174 6.84 3.95 -0.57
CA TRP A 174 6.96 2.60 -0.03
C TRP A 174 8.39 2.06 -0.10
N GLU A 175 9.09 2.27 -1.22
CA GLU A 175 10.49 1.87 -1.37
C GLU A 175 11.40 2.63 -0.39
N ALA A 176 11.16 3.93 -0.18
CA ALA A 176 11.91 4.73 0.78
C ALA A 176 11.72 4.20 2.21
N ALA A 177 10.48 3.91 2.62
CA ALA A 177 10.19 3.31 3.91
C ALA A 177 10.85 1.93 4.07
N ALA A 178 10.73 1.06 3.05
CA ALA A 178 11.32 -0.28 3.07
C ALA A 178 12.87 -0.26 3.15
N ASN A 179 13.50 0.67 2.44
CA ASN A 179 14.96 0.86 2.52
C ASN A 179 15.37 1.43 3.88
N SER A 180 14.61 2.37 4.44
CA SER A 180 14.90 2.94 5.76
C SER A 180 14.78 1.91 6.89
N ALA A 181 13.86 0.95 6.77
CA ALA A 181 13.71 -0.14 7.73
C ALA A 181 15.00 -0.95 7.93
N GLN A 182 15.86 -1.05 6.91
CA GLN A 182 17.16 -1.72 7.03
C GLN A 182 18.13 -1.00 7.99
N LEU A 183 17.85 0.26 8.30
CA LEU A 183 18.65 1.08 9.23
C LEU A 183 18.03 1.14 10.64
N ALA A 184 16.90 0.47 10.88
CA ALA A 184 16.13 0.54 12.13
C ALA A 184 16.98 0.26 13.37
N GLU A 185 17.86 -0.73 13.31
CA GLU A 185 18.75 -1.10 14.43
C GLU A 185 19.85 -0.06 14.72
N ARG A 186 20.07 0.91 13.82
CA ARG A 186 21.13 1.92 13.92
C ARG A 186 20.66 3.25 14.49
N VAL A 187 19.36 3.38 14.76
CA VAL A 187 18.73 4.63 15.22
C VAL A 187 17.96 4.42 16.52
N GLN A 188 17.83 5.47 17.31
CA GLN A 188 17.07 5.41 18.56
C GLN A 188 15.54 5.41 18.36
N ARG A 189 15.08 5.96 17.24
CA ARG A 189 13.65 6.10 16.91
C ARG A 189 13.37 5.54 15.52
N PRO A 190 13.35 4.18 15.38
CA PRO A 190 13.05 3.54 14.11
C PRO A 190 11.64 3.84 13.61
N ASP A 191 10.70 4.09 14.51
CA ASP A 191 9.35 4.53 14.21
C ASP A 191 9.34 5.86 13.41
N LEU A 192 10.05 6.87 13.90
CA LEU A 192 10.16 8.15 13.19
C LEU A 192 10.93 8.02 11.86
N LEU A 193 11.89 7.11 11.80
CA LEU A 193 12.66 6.87 10.58
C LEU A 193 11.76 6.35 9.45
N VAL A 194 10.98 5.28 9.71
CA VAL A 194 10.14 4.68 8.66
C VAL A 194 8.93 5.54 8.32
N LEU A 195 8.33 6.22 9.30
CA LEU A 195 7.24 7.17 9.06
C LEU A 195 7.71 8.40 8.29
N GLY A 196 8.86 8.97 8.67
CA GLY A 196 9.46 10.08 7.94
C GLY A 196 9.80 9.71 6.49
N ALA A 197 10.33 8.50 6.27
CA ALA A 197 10.59 8.00 4.92
C ALA A 197 9.30 7.74 4.12
N LEU A 198 8.22 7.28 4.76
CA LEU A 198 6.93 7.09 4.11
C LEU A 198 6.29 8.42 3.67
N LEU A 199 6.47 9.48 4.47
CA LEU A 199 5.71 10.72 4.30
C LEU A 199 6.53 11.85 3.67
N HIS A 200 7.85 11.70 3.45
CA HIS A 200 8.75 12.80 3.07
C HIS A 200 8.36 13.56 1.79
N ASP A 201 7.71 12.90 0.86
CA ASP A 201 7.28 13.44 -0.43
C ASP A 201 5.75 13.41 -0.63
N ILE A 202 4.96 13.21 0.43
CA ILE A 202 3.50 13.15 0.36
C ILE A 202 2.90 14.44 -0.23
N GLY A 203 3.53 15.57 0.02
CA GLY A 203 3.15 16.87 -0.54
C GLY A 203 3.27 16.99 -2.05
N LYS A 204 3.98 16.09 -2.74
CA LYS A 204 4.08 16.09 -4.21
C LYS A 204 2.74 15.89 -4.92
N GLY A 205 1.74 15.37 -4.22
CA GLY A 205 0.38 15.24 -4.73
C GLY A 205 -0.40 16.56 -4.78
N MET A 206 0.02 17.58 -4.07
CA MET A 206 -0.73 18.82 -3.88
C MET A 206 -0.09 19.98 -4.65
N PRO A 207 -0.88 21.01 -5.07
CA PRO A 207 -0.33 22.21 -5.70
C PRO A 207 0.50 23.02 -4.70
N GLY A 208 1.65 23.53 -5.15
CA GLY A 208 2.56 24.36 -4.34
C GLY A 208 3.92 23.70 -4.11
N ASP A 209 4.73 24.31 -3.23
CA ASP A 209 6.01 23.72 -2.83
C ASP A 209 5.74 22.52 -1.89
N HIS A 210 6.01 21.32 -2.38
CA HIS A 210 5.76 20.05 -1.69
C HIS A 210 6.42 19.97 -0.30
N THR A 211 7.52 20.71 -0.08
CA THR A 211 8.20 20.75 1.22
C THR A 211 7.36 21.42 2.29
N TYR A 212 6.61 22.47 1.94
CA TYR A 212 5.74 23.19 2.88
C TYR A 212 4.34 22.58 2.98
N VAL A 213 3.86 21.99 1.89
CA VAL A 213 2.51 21.41 1.84
C VAL A 213 2.44 20.06 2.55
N GLY A 214 3.57 19.32 2.59
CA GLY A 214 3.67 18.02 3.24
C GLY A 214 4.01 18.08 4.75
N MET A 215 4.13 19.27 5.34
CA MET A 215 4.36 19.47 6.77
C MET A 215 3.05 19.61 7.54
#